data_9d016f03c1500870fcccac755e59d1ba
#
_entry.id   9d016f03c1500870fcccac755e59d1ba
#
_cell.length_a   1.000
_cell.length_b   1.000
_cell.length_c   1.000
_cell.angle_alpha   90.00
_cell.angle_beta   90.00
_cell.angle_gamma   90.00
#
_symmetry.space_group_name_H-M   'P 1'
#
loop_
_entity.id
_entity.type
_entity.pdbx_description
1 polymer ?
#
loop_
_entity_poly.entity_id
_entity_poly.type
_entity_poly.pdbx_seq_one_letter_code
_entity_poly.pdbx_strand_id
1 'polypeptide(L)'
;MEHALPGRTQAEVVVADIGSTLTKLSAFAGLTSSAGPHTGQAPQFLGQGVALTTVAAGNVVLGLQQARQALEATCAVDTAGARLMASASAAGGLRMTVHGLTQDMTLRAAREASLGAGAVVTFTTAGRLSADDLAEIRQRQPNLILLAGGVDDGERDVVLANARALAALGLETPIIYAGNQAVRGEVQRLLQSAQVPVFLVDNVYPRLDELHLEPVRRLIQDVFARHIITAPGMEQVKTMVTGNVMPTPGAVLRATELLAEVLGDVLTIDVGGATTDVHSVTEGSSVYARLRLAPEPHSKRTVEGDLGVYLNAAHLAAAAGEAAPAPQHIMPIPAQCAARRMTVDLTRWAVDIAVWRHAGALRAVYGAYGRHELVEGRDLTAIRYVIGTGGALTRLDMGQEILRHIKADPSQRKLLPPAAARVLVDQHYIMAAAGVLSQYNPKAATALLLASLGLSREEAHHGWTLRHD
;
A
#
# COMPACT_ATOMS: atom_id res chain seq x y z
N MET A 1 11.60 -5.09 -37.36
CA MET A 1 10.57 -4.05 -37.50
C MET A 1 9.23 -4.76 -37.59
N GLU A 2 8.57 -4.96 -36.47
CA GLU A 2 7.21 -5.51 -36.41
C GLU A 2 6.25 -4.41 -36.90
N HIS A 3 5.50 -4.69 -37.94
CA HIS A 3 4.54 -3.76 -38.54
C HIS A 3 3.38 -3.51 -37.55
N ALA A 4 3.15 -2.25 -37.19
CA ALA A 4 1.93 -1.83 -36.49
C ALA A 4 0.70 -2.27 -37.30
N LEU A 5 -0.24 -2.94 -36.65
CA LEU A 5 -1.49 -3.35 -37.26
C LEU A 5 -2.31 -2.10 -37.62
N PRO A 6 -2.78 -1.93 -38.85
CA PRO A 6 -3.49 -0.72 -39.28
C PRO A 6 -4.78 -0.52 -38.44
N GLY A 7 -4.95 0.68 -37.89
CA GLY A 7 -6.12 1.07 -37.09
C GLY A 7 -6.01 0.87 -35.58
N ARG A 8 -4.84 0.44 -35.05
CA ARG A 8 -4.59 0.33 -33.61
C ARG A 8 -3.72 1.49 -33.10
N THR A 9 -4.00 1.93 -31.87
CA THR A 9 -3.17 2.94 -31.20
C THR A 9 -1.97 2.25 -30.55
N GLN A 10 -0.75 2.73 -30.85
CA GLN A 10 0.48 2.21 -30.28
C GLN A 10 0.61 2.61 -28.82
N ALA A 11 0.82 1.64 -27.92
CA ALA A 11 1.18 1.90 -26.53
C ALA A 11 2.68 2.23 -26.42
N GLU A 12 3.04 3.23 -25.62
CA GLU A 12 4.43 3.52 -25.26
C GLU A 12 4.87 2.69 -24.03
N VAL A 13 3.97 2.61 -23.05
CA VAL A 13 4.18 1.84 -21.81
C VAL A 13 2.94 1.01 -21.53
N VAL A 14 3.17 -0.21 -21.10
CA VAL A 14 2.15 -1.06 -20.49
C VAL A 14 2.55 -1.37 -19.04
N VAL A 15 1.60 -1.31 -18.12
CA VAL A 15 1.83 -1.62 -16.71
C VAL A 15 0.99 -2.83 -16.32
N ALA A 16 1.67 -3.89 -15.88
CA ALA A 16 1.03 -5.08 -15.33
C ALA A 16 0.84 -4.91 -13.82
N ASP A 17 -0.38 -5.10 -13.32
CA ASP A 17 -0.65 -5.27 -11.90
C ASP A 17 -1.08 -6.72 -11.67
N ILE A 18 -0.16 -7.51 -11.11
CA ILE A 18 -0.33 -8.95 -10.90
C ILE A 18 -0.85 -9.16 -9.47
N GLY A 19 -2.16 -9.09 -9.32
CA GLY A 19 -2.84 -9.26 -8.03
C GLY A 19 -2.94 -10.73 -7.60
N SER A 20 -3.42 -10.97 -6.40
CA SER A 20 -3.69 -12.34 -5.89
C SER A 20 -4.84 -13.03 -6.60
N THR A 21 -5.79 -12.29 -7.15
CA THR A 21 -7.00 -12.79 -7.81
C THR A 21 -7.03 -12.48 -9.30
N LEU A 22 -6.70 -11.25 -9.67
CA LEU A 22 -6.74 -10.74 -11.04
C LEU A 22 -5.38 -10.17 -11.46
N THR A 23 -5.02 -10.40 -12.71
CA THR A 23 -3.93 -9.73 -13.41
C THR A 23 -4.50 -8.71 -14.37
N LYS A 24 -4.06 -7.46 -14.24
CA LYS A 24 -4.48 -6.33 -15.09
C LYS A 24 -3.30 -5.84 -15.91
N LEU A 25 -3.54 -5.46 -17.15
CA LEU A 25 -2.56 -4.81 -18.01
C LEU A 25 -3.14 -3.51 -18.54
N SER A 26 -2.57 -2.39 -18.11
CA SER A 26 -3.00 -1.03 -18.49
C SER A 26 -2.04 -0.44 -19.51
N ALA A 27 -2.55 0.13 -20.61
CA ALA A 27 -1.77 0.72 -21.68
C ALA A 27 -1.83 2.24 -21.65
N PHE A 28 -0.69 2.87 -21.92
CA PHE A 28 -0.51 4.33 -21.88
C PHE A 28 0.29 4.83 -23.06
N ALA A 29 0.00 6.07 -23.50
CA ALA A 29 0.74 6.80 -24.52
C ALA A 29 0.93 8.28 -24.13
N GLY A 30 1.72 9.04 -24.92
CA GLY A 30 2.01 10.44 -24.67
C GLY A 30 2.92 10.69 -23.47
N LEU A 31 3.80 9.73 -23.13
CA LEU A 31 4.65 9.77 -21.93
C LEU A 31 6.05 10.33 -22.18
N THR A 32 6.51 10.32 -23.44
CA THR A 32 7.90 10.60 -23.82
C THR A 32 8.13 12.04 -24.28
N SER A 33 7.14 12.92 -24.23
CA SER A 33 7.31 14.29 -24.71
C SER A 33 8.31 15.09 -23.87
N SER A 34 9.59 14.97 -24.20
CA SER A 34 10.70 15.85 -23.78
C SER A 34 10.74 17.17 -24.59
N ALA A 35 9.80 17.41 -25.49
CA ALA A 35 9.71 18.61 -26.31
C ALA A 35 8.91 19.70 -25.59
N GLY A 36 9.36 20.95 -25.69
CA GLY A 36 8.88 22.14 -25.00
C GLY A 36 7.36 22.38 -25.06
N PRO A 37 6.84 23.50 -24.51
CA PRO A 37 5.45 23.67 -24.10
C PRO A 37 4.38 23.62 -25.21
N HIS A 38 4.72 23.31 -26.45
CA HIS A 38 3.79 23.44 -27.58
C HIS A 38 3.66 22.25 -28.57
N THR A 39 4.31 21.07 -28.33
CA THR A 39 4.27 19.97 -29.32
C THR A 39 4.05 18.56 -28.73
N GLY A 40 3.84 18.41 -27.43
CA GLY A 40 3.69 17.08 -26.79
C GLY A 40 2.22 16.66 -26.68
N GLN A 41 1.91 15.45 -27.10
CA GLN A 41 0.62 14.81 -26.85
C GLN A 41 0.45 14.61 -25.33
N ALA A 42 -0.73 14.96 -24.78
CA ALA A 42 -0.98 14.76 -23.34
C ALA A 42 -0.95 13.27 -22.98
N PRO A 43 -0.50 12.88 -21.76
CA PRO A 43 -0.57 11.51 -21.30
C PRO A 43 -1.99 10.95 -21.41
N GLN A 44 -2.12 9.77 -21.99
CA GLN A 44 -3.40 9.11 -22.27
C GLN A 44 -3.42 7.69 -21.73
N PHE A 45 -4.52 7.32 -21.09
CA PHE A 45 -4.88 5.94 -20.82
C PHE A 45 -5.59 5.37 -22.05
N LEU A 46 -5.02 4.32 -22.64
CA LEU A 46 -5.53 3.72 -23.88
C LEU A 46 -6.52 2.60 -23.63
N GLY A 47 -6.44 1.96 -22.46
CA GLY A 47 -7.31 0.85 -22.09
C GLY A 47 -6.68 -0.12 -21.12
N GLN A 48 -7.47 -1.10 -20.69
CA GLN A 48 -7.07 -2.12 -19.73
C GLN A 48 -7.62 -3.50 -20.13
N GLY A 49 -6.75 -4.50 -20.11
CA GLY A 49 -7.11 -5.91 -20.19
C GLY A 49 -7.04 -6.57 -18.82
N VAL A 50 -7.95 -7.50 -18.55
CA VAL A 50 -8.05 -8.20 -17.26
C VAL A 50 -8.16 -9.70 -17.49
N ALA A 51 -7.44 -10.49 -16.69
CA ALA A 51 -7.53 -11.95 -16.64
C ALA A 51 -7.44 -12.44 -15.19
N LEU A 52 -7.80 -13.69 -14.95
CA LEU A 52 -7.54 -14.34 -13.68
C LEU A 52 -6.04 -14.52 -13.47
N THR A 53 -5.56 -14.31 -12.25
CA THR A 53 -4.17 -14.61 -11.92
C THR A 53 -3.94 -16.11 -11.87
N THR A 54 -2.87 -16.57 -12.51
CA THR A 54 -2.58 -17.99 -12.73
C THR A 54 -1.45 -18.54 -11.84
N VAL A 55 -1.21 -17.91 -10.67
CA VAL A 55 -0.24 -18.42 -9.67
C VAL A 55 -0.57 -19.83 -9.24
N ALA A 56 -1.85 -20.12 -8.96
CA ALA A 56 -2.30 -21.45 -8.60
C ALA A 56 -2.07 -22.52 -9.69
N ALA A 57 -1.97 -22.10 -10.96
CA ALA A 57 -1.60 -22.95 -12.08
C ALA A 57 -0.06 -23.05 -12.26
N GLY A 58 0.72 -22.50 -11.34
CA GLY A 58 2.17 -22.56 -11.35
C GLY A 58 2.88 -21.59 -12.32
N ASN A 59 2.16 -20.65 -12.95
CA ASN A 59 2.78 -19.69 -13.88
C ASN A 59 1.95 -18.42 -14.06
N VAL A 60 2.42 -17.29 -13.54
CA VAL A 60 1.75 -15.97 -13.67
C VAL A 60 1.79 -15.41 -15.10
N VAL A 61 2.72 -15.86 -15.95
CA VAL A 61 2.87 -15.37 -17.33
C VAL A 61 1.64 -15.69 -18.17
N LEU A 62 0.95 -16.80 -17.90
CA LEU A 62 -0.29 -17.15 -18.60
C LEU A 62 -1.37 -16.09 -18.38
N GLY A 63 -1.60 -15.67 -17.13
CA GLY A 63 -2.56 -14.60 -16.79
C GLY A 63 -2.16 -13.27 -17.43
N LEU A 64 -0.86 -12.95 -17.45
CA LEU A 64 -0.35 -11.74 -18.10
C LEU A 64 -0.61 -11.75 -19.62
N GLN A 65 -0.37 -12.89 -20.29
CA GLN A 65 -0.65 -13.05 -21.71
C GLN A 65 -2.14 -12.95 -22.03
N GLN A 66 -3.00 -13.56 -21.22
CA GLN A 66 -4.45 -13.44 -21.34
C GLN A 66 -4.93 -11.99 -21.16
N ALA A 67 -4.39 -11.27 -20.17
CA ALA A 67 -4.70 -9.85 -19.96
C ALA A 67 -4.24 -9.00 -21.18
N ARG A 68 -3.08 -9.30 -21.77
CA ARG A 68 -2.62 -8.64 -23.00
C ARG A 68 -3.55 -8.89 -24.17
N GLN A 69 -3.93 -10.13 -24.41
CA GLN A 69 -4.88 -10.48 -25.47
C GLN A 69 -6.23 -9.78 -25.27
N ALA A 70 -6.74 -9.74 -24.03
CA ALA A 70 -7.97 -9.01 -23.71
C ALA A 70 -7.83 -7.51 -24.01
N LEU A 71 -6.73 -6.86 -23.64
CA LEU A 71 -6.44 -5.45 -23.92
C LEU A 71 -6.43 -5.18 -25.43
N GLU A 72 -5.67 -5.96 -26.19
CA GLU A 72 -5.52 -5.77 -27.64
C GLU A 72 -6.81 -6.05 -28.42
N ALA A 73 -7.65 -6.98 -27.92
CA ALA A 73 -8.92 -7.32 -28.55
C ALA A 73 -10.02 -6.29 -28.26
N THR A 74 -10.07 -5.74 -27.03
CA THR A 74 -11.18 -4.89 -26.60
C THR A 74 -10.92 -3.40 -26.78
N CYS A 75 -9.65 -2.96 -26.75
CA CYS A 75 -9.30 -1.53 -26.76
C CYS A 75 -8.62 -1.08 -28.05
N ALA A 76 -8.48 -1.96 -29.05
CA ALA A 76 -7.77 -1.66 -30.32
C ALA A 76 -6.36 -1.06 -30.08
N VAL A 77 -5.65 -1.53 -29.08
CA VAL A 77 -4.30 -1.12 -28.72
C VAL A 77 -3.29 -2.10 -29.30
N ASP A 78 -2.17 -1.58 -29.78
CA ASP A 78 -0.99 -2.37 -30.12
C ASP A 78 0.03 -2.24 -28.99
N THR A 79 0.40 -3.36 -28.37
CA THR A 79 1.39 -3.42 -27.28
C THR A 79 2.78 -3.87 -27.74
N ALA A 80 2.97 -4.12 -29.06
CA ALA A 80 4.26 -4.51 -29.60
C ALA A 80 5.30 -3.39 -29.39
N GLY A 81 6.47 -3.72 -28.84
CA GLY A 81 7.53 -2.75 -28.55
C GLY A 81 7.24 -1.81 -27.35
N ALA A 82 6.07 -1.88 -26.71
CA ALA A 82 5.78 -1.11 -25.52
C ALA A 82 6.69 -1.54 -24.35
N ARG A 83 7.14 -0.55 -23.56
CA ARG A 83 7.88 -0.82 -22.33
C ARG A 83 6.94 -1.47 -21.29
N LEU A 84 7.31 -2.63 -20.78
CA LEU A 84 6.56 -3.30 -19.73
C LEU A 84 7.10 -2.89 -18.35
N MET A 85 6.22 -2.43 -17.47
CA MET A 85 6.48 -2.19 -16.05
C MET A 85 5.49 -3.03 -15.21
N ALA A 86 5.77 -3.27 -13.94
CA ALA A 86 4.87 -4.10 -13.14
C ALA A 86 4.79 -3.73 -11.65
N SER A 87 3.62 -4.03 -11.07
CA SER A 87 3.43 -4.26 -9.64
C SER A 87 2.93 -5.69 -9.40
N ALA A 88 3.16 -6.20 -8.20
CA ALA A 88 2.67 -7.53 -7.83
C ALA A 88 2.28 -7.63 -6.35
N SER A 89 1.22 -8.38 -6.10
CA SER A 89 0.84 -8.92 -4.78
C SER A 89 0.59 -10.44 -4.85
N ALA A 90 0.78 -11.05 -6.02
CA ALA A 90 0.45 -12.44 -6.32
C ALA A 90 1.24 -13.48 -5.51
N ALA A 91 2.43 -13.12 -5.00
CA ALA A 91 3.26 -14.00 -4.16
C ALA A 91 2.86 -13.98 -2.67
N GLY A 92 1.68 -13.48 -2.32
CA GLY A 92 1.26 -13.28 -0.92
C GLY A 92 1.94 -12.11 -0.23
N GLY A 93 2.61 -11.23 -0.99
CA GLY A 93 3.37 -10.10 -0.48
C GLY A 93 4.68 -10.50 0.22
N LEU A 94 5.47 -9.50 0.64
CA LEU A 94 6.68 -9.69 1.44
C LEU A 94 6.26 -9.87 2.91
N ARG A 95 6.24 -11.11 3.41
CA ARG A 95 5.91 -11.40 4.81
C ARG A 95 7.08 -11.03 5.71
N MET A 96 6.81 -10.17 6.67
CA MET A 96 7.83 -9.66 7.59
C MET A 96 7.45 -9.90 9.04
N THR A 97 8.47 -10.08 9.89
CA THR A 97 8.35 -9.87 11.33
C THR A 97 9.13 -8.62 11.71
N VAL A 98 8.60 -7.88 12.70
CA VAL A 98 9.13 -6.58 13.09
C VAL A 98 9.35 -6.55 14.59
N HIS A 99 10.58 -6.24 15.00
CA HIS A 99 11.00 -6.28 16.39
C HIS A 99 11.57 -4.93 16.80
N GLY A 100 11.01 -4.32 17.84
CA GLY A 100 11.41 -3.03 18.37
C GLY A 100 11.74 -3.06 19.85
N LEU A 101 12.22 -1.94 20.40
CA LEU A 101 12.54 -1.82 21.83
C LEU A 101 11.27 -1.52 22.64
N THR A 102 10.46 -0.57 22.19
CA THR A 102 9.24 -0.11 22.85
C THR A 102 8.06 -0.16 21.91
N GLN A 103 6.87 -0.47 22.45
CA GLN A 103 5.64 -0.67 21.68
C GLN A 103 5.26 0.59 20.89
N ASP A 104 5.22 1.74 21.55
CA ASP A 104 4.66 2.98 21.03
C ASP A 104 5.66 3.84 20.26
N MET A 105 6.94 3.47 20.23
CA MET A 105 8.01 4.22 19.60
C MET A 105 8.68 3.42 18.48
N THR A 106 9.74 2.67 18.80
CA THR A 106 10.59 2.01 17.80
C THR A 106 9.87 0.88 17.06
N LEU A 107 9.05 0.06 17.74
CA LEU A 107 8.26 -0.97 17.08
C LEU A 107 7.21 -0.34 16.16
N ARG A 108 6.51 0.68 16.64
CA ARG A 108 5.51 1.39 15.84
C ARG A 108 6.15 2.02 14.60
N ALA A 109 7.27 2.74 14.74
CA ALA A 109 8.00 3.32 13.61
C ALA A 109 8.42 2.27 12.57
N ALA A 110 9.00 1.17 13.03
CA ALA A 110 9.42 0.06 12.18
C ALA A 110 8.22 -0.61 11.46
N ARG A 111 7.09 -0.78 12.15
CA ARG A 111 5.86 -1.31 11.57
C ARG A 111 5.30 -0.36 10.50
N GLU A 112 5.23 0.94 10.77
CA GLU A 112 4.76 1.94 9.79
C GLU A 112 5.66 2.00 8.55
N ALA A 113 6.99 1.88 8.71
CA ALA A 113 7.91 1.78 7.59
C ALA A 113 7.63 0.52 6.74
N SER A 114 7.44 -0.62 7.39
CA SER A 114 7.16 -1.91 6.72
C SER A 114 5.86 -1.88 5.94
N LEU A 115 4.77 -1.41 6.57
CA LEU A 115 3.45 -1.28 5.94
C LEU A 115 3.49 -0.28 4.78
N GLY A 116 4.13 0.87 4.97
CA GLY A 116 4.29 1.89 3.94
C GLY A 116 5.11 1.42 2.72
N ALA A 117 6.03 0.47 2.92
CA ALA A 117 6.76 -0.17 1.83
C ALA A 117 5.92 -1.20 1.04
N GLY A 118 4.74 -1.56 1.52
CA GLY A 118 3.88 -2.57 0.90
C GLY A 118 4.05 -3.98 1.47
N ALA A 119 4.79 -4.15 2.57
CA ALA A 119 4.98 -5.45 3.21
C ALA A 119 3.73 -5.90 3.99
N VAL A 120 3.67 -7.22 4.24
CA VAL A 120 2.69 -7.86 5.13
C VAL A 120 3.38 -8.17 6.46
N VAL A 121 3.07 -7.41 7.49
CA VAL A 121 3.62 -7.63 8.84
C VAL A 121 2.83 -8.74 9.52
N THR A 122 3.46 -9.90 9.74
CA THR A 122 2.79 -11.10 10.26
C THR A 122 3.00 -11.28 11.76
N PHE A 123 4.04 -10.69 12.34
CA PHE A 123 4.33 -10.77 13.78
C PHE A 123 5.15 -9.57 14.25
N THR A 124 4.90 -9.13 15.47
CA THR A 124 5.60 -7.99 16.07
C THR A 124 5.94 -8.26 17.53
N THR A 125 7.10 -7.77 17.98
CA THR A 125 7.48 -7.81 19.39
C THR A 125 8.09 -6.49 19.85
N ALA A 126 7.98 -6.20 21.13
CA ALA A 126 8.64 -5.08 21.79
C ALA A 126 9.48 -5.57 22.98
N GLY A 127 10.68 -5.03 23.14
CA GLY A 127 11.61 -5.43 24.20
C GLY A 127 12.49 -6.61 23.82
N ARG A 128 12.94 -7.35 24.83
CA ARG A 128 13.80 -8.53 24.64
C ARG A 128 12.98 -9.69 24.09
N LEU A 129 13.48 -10.33 23.05
CA LEU A 129 12.88 -11.54 22.48
C LEU A 129 12.90 -12.70 23.49
N SER A 130 11.74 -13.28 23.74
CA SER A 130 11.57 -14.48 24.53
C SER A 130 11.78 -15.75 23.70
N ALA A 131 11.86 -16.91 24.35
CA ALA A 131 11.92 -18.20 23.66
C ALA A 131 10.66 -18.45 22.81
N ASP A 132 9.50 -18.02 23.29
CA ASP A 132 8.22 -18.15 22.57
C ASP A 132 8.20 -17.24 21.32
N ASP A 133 8.71 -16.00 21.43
CA ASP A 133 8.84 -15.11 20.29
C ASP A 133 9.73 -15.72 19.19
N LEU A 134 10.85 -16.30 19.58
CA LEU A 134 11.78 -16.96 18.66
C LEU A 134 11.15 -18.20 18.00
N ALA A 135 10.35 -18.98 18.73
CA ALA A 135 9.60 -20.11 18.19
C ALA A 135 8.56 -19.63 17.17
N GLU A 136 7.83 -18.54 17.48
CA GLU A 136 6.84 -17.93 16.59
C GLU A 136 7.49 -17.38 15.32
N ILE A 137 8.63 -16.69 15.41
CA ILE A 137 9.39 -16.21 14.23
C ILE A 137 9.75 -17.41 13.33
N ARG A 138 10.26 -18.50 13.91
CA ARG A 138 10.63 -19.71 13.16
C ARG A 138 9.42 -20.36 12.49
N GLN A 139 8.28 -20.46 13.20
CA GLN A 139 7.04 -21.03 12.66
C GLN A 139 6.48 -20.22 11.49
N ARG A 140 6.56 -18.88 11.55
CA ARG A 140 6.04 -17.98 10.52
C ARG A 140 6.89 -17.95 9.26
N GLN A 141 8.14 -18.37 9.33
CA GLN A 141 9.07 -18.36 8.18
C GLN A 141 8.99 -17.03 7.39
N PRO A 142 9.33 -15.89 8.02
CA PRO A 142 9.27 -14.60 7.34
C PRO A 142 10.24 -14.56 6.17
N ASN A 143 9.91 -13.77 5.15
CA ASN A 143 10.80 -13.50 4.03
C ASN A 143 11.86 -12.44 4.39
N LEU A 144 11.56 -11.62 5.41
CA LEU A 144 12.40 -10.53 5.88
C LEU A 144 12.11 -10.25 7.36
N ILE A 145 13.14 -9.98 8.13
CA ILE A 145 13.04 -9.55 9.52
C ILE A 145 13.49 -8.10 9.62
N LEU A 146 12.73 -7.24 10.29
CA LEU A 146 13.15 -5.88 10.62
C LEU A 146 13.45 -5.80 12.12
N LEU A 147 14.70 -5.52 12.47
CA LEU A 147 15.16 -5.27 13.83
C LEU A 147 15.39 -3.77 14.01
N ALA A 148 14.56 -3.13 14.79
CA ALA A 148 14.73 -1.76 15.26
C ALA A 148 15.07 -1.79 16.76
N GLY A 149 15.81 -0.82 17.21
CA GLY A 149 16.21 -0.74 18.62
C GLY A 149 16.35 0.70 19.03
N GLY A 150 16.32 1.09 20.23
CA GLY A 150 16.47 2.40 20.82
C GLY A 150 16.68 3.62 19.91
N VAL A 151 16.55 4.80 20.47
CA VAL A 151 17.05 6.05 19.83
C VAL A 151 18.57 5.98 19.68
N ASP A 152 19.13 6.82 18.83
CA ASP A 152 20.58 6.88 18.67
C ASP A 152 21.23 7.28 20.00
N ASP A 153 22.39 6.63 20.30
CA ASP A 153 23.11 6.73 21.57
C ASP A 153 22.33 6.28 22.84
N GLY A 154 21.09 5.78 22.66
CA GLY A 154 20.27 5.24 23.75
C GLY A 154 20.59 3.79 24.11
N GLU A 155 19.53 3.00 24.35
CA GLU A 155 19.59 1.61 24.79
C GLU A 155 20.35 0.72 23.79
N ARG A 156 21.23 -0.15 24.30
CA ARG A 156 22.13 -1.01 23.49
C ARG A 156 21.97 -2.49 23.79
N ASP A 157 21.73 -2.85 25.05
CA ASP A 157 21.83 -4.24 25.52
C ASP A 157 20.71 -5.11 24.99
N VAL A 158 19.48 -4.58 24.93
CA VAL A 158 18.31 -5.31 24.42
C VAL A 158 18.46 -5.59 22.93
N VAL A 159 18.87 -4.59 22.13
CA VAL A 159 19.00 -4.77 20.69
C VAL A 159 20.15 -5.73 20.35
N LEU A 160 21.26 -5.70 21.08
CA LEU A 160 22.36 -6.65 20.92
C LEU A 160 21.95 -8.07 21.34
N ALA A 161 21.18 -8.21 22.44
CA ALA A 161 20.64 -9.49 22.85
C ALA A 161 19.67 -10.07 21.80
N ASN A 162 18.80 -9.23 21.22
CA ASN A 162 17.90 -9.62 20.14
C ASN A 162 18.65 -10.02 18.87
N ALA A 163 19.70 -9.28 18.49
CA ALA A 163 20.56 -9.65 17.35
C ALA A 163 21.24 -11.00 17.55
N ARG A 164 21.76 -11.29 18.76
CA ARG A 164 22.34 -12.60 19.10
C ARG A 164 21.30 -13.71 19.04
N ALA A 165 20.11 -13.46 19.58
CA ALA A 165 19.00 -14.44 19.58
C ALA A 165 18.53 -14.77 18.15
N LEU A 166 18.37 -13.77 17.30
CA LEU A 166 18.02 -13.94 15.88
C LEU A 166 19.13 -14.66 15.10
N ALA A 167 20.41 -14.33 15.36
CA ALA A 167 21.56 -15.05 14.79
C ALA A 167 21.56 -16.55 15.14
N ALA A 168 21.22 -16.87 16.40
CA ALA A 168 21.15 -18.26 16.89
C ALA A 168 19.96 -19.08 16.33
N LEU A 169 18.96 -18.43 15.68
CA LEU A 169 17.86 -19.17 15.07
C LEU A 169 18.28 -20.01 13.86
N GLY A 170 19.41 -19.70 13.22
CA GLY A 170 19.88 -20.41 12.03
C GLY A 170 18.93 -20.28 10.84
N LEU A 171 18.24 -19.15 10.71
CA LEU A 171 17.40 -18.82 9.57
C LEU A 171 18.24 -18.19 8.47
N GLU A 172 18.00 -18.56 7.22
CA GLU A 172 18.59 -17.89 6.04
C GLU A 172 17.88 -16.57 5.74
N THR A 173 16.86 -16.22 6.51
CA THR A 173 16.05 -15.01 6.33
C THR A 173 16.89 -13.76 6.53
N PRO A 174 16.95 -12.84 5.56
CA PRO A 174 17.69 -11.60 5.71
C PRO A 174 17.08 -10.72 6.80
N ILE A 175 17.98 -9.96 7.47
CA ILE A 175 17.61 -9.02 8.53
C ILE A 175 17.94 -7.60 8.09
N ILE A 176 16.98 -6.68 8.16
CA ILE A 176 17.23 -5.24 8.10
C ILE A 176 17.44 -4.77 9.53
N TYR A 177 18.58 -4.12 9.77
CA TYR A 177 18.82 -3.39 11.00
C TYR A 177 18.60 -1.89 10.79
N ALA A 178 17.63 -1.34 11.50
CA ALA A 178 17.22 0.06 11.42
C ALA A 178 17.06 0.66 12.83
N GLY A 179 18.04 0.42 13.70
CA GLY A 179 18.05 0.86 15.08
C GLY A 179 19.27 1.72 15.43
N ASN A 180 19.52 1.83 16.74
CA ASN A 180 20.57 2.65 17.33
C ASN A 180 21.91 2.54 16.59
N GLN A 181 22.40 3.68 16.06
CA GLN A 181 23.66 3.74 15.29
C GLN A 181 24.89 3.37 16.11
N ALA A 182 24.89 3.61 17.41
CA ALA A 182 26.04 3.33 18.27
C ALA A 182 26.44 1.84 18.32
N VAL A 183 25.52 0.92 18.07
CA VAL A 183 25.77 -0.53 18.06
C VAL A 183 25.66 -1.16 16.66
N ARG A 184 25.47 -0.36 15.63
CA ARG A 184 25.28 -0.83 14.24
C ARG A 184 26.38 -1.77 13.76
N GLY A 185 27.65 -1.41 14.02
CA GLY A 185 28.80 -2.24 13.63
C GLY A 185 28.91 -3.55 14.41
N GLU A 186 28.42 -3.59 15.68
CA GLU A 186 28.40 -4.81 16.48
C GLU A 186 27.29 -5.75 16.01
N VAL A 187 26.08 -5.22 15.76
CA VAL A 187 24.97 -5.98 15.18
C VAL A 187 25.37 -6.60 13.84
N GLN A 188 26.04 -5.82 12.99
CA GLN A 188 26.53 -6.32 11.71
C GLN A 188 27.48 -7.51 11.88
N ARG A 189 28.47 -7.40 12.75
CA ARG A 189 29.44 -8.46 13.00
C ARG A 189 28.77 -9.72 13.57
N LEU A 190 27.85 -9.56 14.51
CA LEU A 190 27.09 -10.67 15.10
C LEU A 190 26.31 -11.47 14.06
N LEU A 191 25.54 -10.79 13.21
CA LEU A 191 24.73 -11.44 12.19
C LEU A 191 25.59 -12.04 11.07
N GLN A 192 26.63 -11.34 10.61
CA GLN A 192 27.57 -11.86 9.61
C GLN A 192 28.34 -13.09 10.08
N SER A 193 28.77 -13.13 11.36
CA SER A 193 29.47 -14.30 11.92
C SER A 193 28.58 -15.55 11.97
N ALA A 194 27.26 -15.36 12.05
CA ALA A 194 26.25 -16.41 11.96
C ALA A 194 25.79 -16.69 10.52
N GLN A 195 26.43 -16.08 9.51
CA GLN A 195 26.08 -16.18 8.09
C GLN A 195 24.66 -15.70 7.74
N VAL A 196 24.04 -14.86 8.59
CA VAL A 196 22.75 -14.26 8.33
C VAL A 196 22.94 -13.03 7.42
N PRO A 197 22.25 -12.94 6.26
CA PRO A 197 22.28 -11.76 5.42
C PRO A 197 21.76 -10.54 6.19
N VAL A 198 22.54 -9.47 6.28
CA VAL A 198 22.13 -8.26 7.00
C VAL A 198 22.25 -7.02 6.10
N PHE A 199 21.18 -6.21 6.13
CA PHE A 199 21.14 -4.90 5.50
C PHE A 199 21.10 -3.83 6.59
N LEU A 200 21.95 -2.85 6.48
CA LEU A 200 22.03 -1.73 7.43
C LEU A 200 21.40 -0.50 6.81
N VAL A 201 20.52 0.14 7.55
CA VAL A 201 19.86 1.38 7.14
C VAL A 201 19.81 2.34 8.32
N ASP A 202 19.48 3.60 8.07
CA ASP A 202 19.35 4.58 9.15
C ASP A 202 18.22 4.21 10.12
N ASN A 203 18.39 4.64 11.38
CA ASN A 203 17.43 4.35 12.44
C ASN A 203 16.02 4.88 12.09
N VAL A 204 15.00 4.06 12.21
CA VAL A 204 13.60 4.47 11.97
C VAL A 204 13.08 5.48 12.99
N TYR A 205 13.72 5.54 14.16
CA TYR A 205 13.35 6.40 15.27
C TYR A 205 14.62 6.97 15.93
N PRO A 206 15.36 7.86 15.22
CA PRO A 206 16.71 8.30 15.66
C PRO A 206 16.67 9.11 16.94
N ARG A 207 15.59 9.88 17.17
CA ARG A 207 15.36 10.72 18.37
C ARG A 207 13.92 10.59 18.84
N LEU A 208 13.67 11.07 20.06
CA LEU A 208 12.31 11.18 20.57
C LEU A 208 11.48 12.05 19.62
N ASP A 209 10.28 11.55 19.30
CA ASP A 209 9.29 12.21 18.44
C ASP A 209 9.77 12.47 16.98
N GLU A 210 10.86 11.80 16.54
CA GLU A 210 11.36 11.87 15.16
C GLU A 210 11.19 10.53 14.44
N LEU A 211 10.42 10.53 13.35
CA LEU A 211 10.25 9.37 12.46
C LEU A 211 11.13 9.52 11.22
N HIS A 212 11.94 8.49 10.93
CA HIS A 212 12.78 8.43 9.73
C HIS A 212 12.51 7.15 8.95
N LEU A 213 11.34 7.08 8.30
CA LEU A 213 10.80 5.85 7.72
C LEU A 213 11.28 5.58 6.30
N GLU A 214 11.56 6.63 5.53
CA GLU A 214 11.79 6.54 4.09
C GLU A 214 12.98 5.66 3.68
N PRO A 215 14.16 5.71 4.34
CA PRO A 215 15.27 4.83 4.02
C PRO A 215 14.92 3.35 4.17
N VAL A 216 14.17 3.00 5.22
CA VAL A 216 13.71 1.62 5.47
C VAL A 216 12.69 1.19 4.42
N ARG A 217 11.74 2.07 4.06
CA ARG A 217 10.75 1.81 3.00
C ARG A 217 11.42 1.45 1.68
N ARG A 218 12.39 2.25 1.25
CA ARG A 218 13.15 2.00 0.01
C ARG A 218 13.88 0.66 0.05
N LEU A 219 14.57 0.39 1.14
CA LEU A 219 15.31 -0.86 1.28
C LEU A 219 14.37 -2.08 1.26
N ILE A 220 13.21 -2.01 1.94
CA ILE A 220 12.20 -3.08 1.90
C ILE A 220 11.68 -3.28 0.46
N GLN A 221 11.44 -2.22 -0.30
CA GLN A 221 11.02 -2.30 -1.70
C GLN A 221 12.09 -2.94 -2.58
N ASP A 222 13.36 -2.61 -2.37
CA ASP A 222 14.49 -3.24 -3.09
C ASP A 222 14.64 -4.72 -2.76
N VAL A 223 14.45 -5.11 -1.49
CA VAL A 223 14.44 -6.52 -1.07
C VAL A 223 13.22 -7.24 -1.66
N PHE A 224 12.04 -6.60 -1.66
CA PHE A 224 10.85 -7.15 -2.30
C PHE A 224 11.08 -7.46 -3.78
N ALA A 225 11.67 -6.52 -4.53
CA ALA A 225 11.96 -6.70 -5.95
C ALA A 225 12.89 -7.90 -6.24
N ARG A 226 13.74 -8.29 -5.27
CA ARG A 226 14.58 -9.50 -5.34
C ARG A 226 13.81 -10.75 -4.92
N HIS A 227 12.92 -10.63 -3.94
CA HIS A 227 12.19 -11.76 -3.36
C HIS A 227 11.00 -12.20 -4.24
N ILE A 228 10.32 -11.29 -4.93
CA ILE A 228 9.14 -11.57 -5.76
C ILE A 228 9.42 -12.63 -6.85
N ILE A 229 10.69 -12.83 -7.21
CA ILE A 229 11.14 -13.83 -8.20
C ILE A 229 10.79 -15.26 -7.77
N THR A 230 10.61 -15.51 -6.47
CA THR A 230 10.35 -16.87 -5.95
C THR A 230 8.94 -17.38 -6.27
N ALA A 231 8.01 -16.52 -6.68
CA ALA A 231 6.70 -16.97 -7.13
C ALA A 231 6.76 -17.59 -8.54
N PRO A 232 6.03 -18.70 -8.79
CA PRO A 232 6.07 -19.40 -10.07
C PRO A 232 5.78 -18.48 -11.27
N GLY A 233 6.74 -18.36 -12.20
CA GLY A 233 6.67 -17.52 -13.39
C GLY A 233 7.09 -16.06 -13.19
N MET A 234 7.33 -15.60 -11.96
CA MET A 234 7.79 -14.22 -11.71
C MET A 234 9.22 -13.97 -12.19
N GLU A 235 10.08 -14.99 -12.25
CA GLU A 235 11.39 -14.87 -12.87
C GLU A 235 11.30 -14.41 -14.33
N GLN A 236 10.38 -15.00 -15.07
CA GLN A 236 10.14 -14.61 -16.47
C GLN A 236 9.57 -13.19 -16.55
N VAL A 237 8.61 -12.83 -15.69
CA VAL A 237 8.09 -11.47 -15.63
C VAL A 237 9.22 -10.47 -15.37
N LYS A 238 10.13 -10.76 -14.44
CA LYS A 238 11.27 -9.90 -14.15
C LYS A 238 12.18 -9.65 -15.35
N THR A 239 12.41 -10.65 -16.20
CA THR A 239 13.20 -10.48 -17.42
C THR A 239 12.51 -9.65 -18.49
N MET A 240 11.17 -9.57 -18.43
CA MET A 240 10.33 -8.82 -19.37
C MET A 240 10.13 -7.35 -18.96
N VAL A 241 10.18 -7.05 -17.65
CA VAL A 241 9.89 -5.71 -17.15
C VAL A 241 11.10 -4.78 -17.21
N THR A 242 10.82 -3.50 -17.43
CA THR A 242 11.80 -2.43 -17.30
C THR A 242 11.72 -1.84 -15.89
N GLY A 243 12.83 -1.86 -15.18
CA GLY A 243 12.89 -1.40 -13.79
C GLY A 243 12.51 -2.47 -12.76
N ASN A 244 12.17 -2.06 -11.56
CA ASN A 244 11.81 -2.94 -10.46
C ASN A 244 10.30 -3.23 -10.43
N VAL A 245 9.93 -4.47 -10.10
CA VAL A 245 8.53 -4.80 -9.76
C VAL A 245 8.22 -4.20 -8.39
N MET A 246 7.19 -3.36 -8.32
CA MET A 246 6.73 -2.77 -7.04
C MET A 246 5.74 -3.69 -6.32
N PRO A 247 5.68 -3.66 -4.98
CA PRO A 247 4.50 -4.15 -4.27
C PRO A 247 3.25 -3.35 -4.69
N THR A 248 2.16 -4.02 -5.09
CA THR A 248 0.92 -3.32 -5.50
C THR A 248 0.46 -2.29 -4.45
N PRO A 249 0.41 -2.60 -3.13
CA PRO A 249 0.00 -1.62 -2.15
C PRO A 249 0.98 -0.44 -2.00
N GLY A 250 2.28 -0.67 -2.22
CA GLY A 250 3.30 0.39 -2.26
C GLY A 250 3.09 1.32 -3.46
N ALA A 251 2.69 0.76 -4.61
CA ALA A 251 2.35 1.54 -5.80
C ALA A 251 1.09 2.40 -5.58
N VAL A 252 0.05 1.87 -4.92
CA VAL A 252 -1.16 2.65 -4.56
C VAL A 252 -0.83 3.76 -3.57
N LEU A 253 0.02 3.51 -2.56
CA LEU A 253 0.47 4.57 -1.64
C LEU A 253 1.23 5.65 -2.42
N ARG A 254 2.12 5.28 -3.33
CA ARG A 254 2.85 6.25 -4.16
C ARG A 254 1.92 7.09 -5.03
N ALA A 255 0.88 6.50 -5.61
CA ALA A 255 -0.16 7.24 -6.36
C ALA A 255 -0.93 8.21 -5.44
N THR A 256 -1.24 7.80 -4.20
CA THR A 256 -1.88 8.66 -3.19
C THR A 256 -0.98 9.84 -2.82
N GLU A 257 0.33 9.64 -2.69
CA GLU A 257 1.31 10.70 -2.43
C GLU A 257 1.37 11.72 -3.58
N LEU A 258 1.41 11.25 -4.84
CA LEU A 258 1.36 12.13 -6.01
C LEU A 258 0.07 12.97 -6.07
N LEU A 259 -1.06 12.39 -5.71
CA LEU A 259 -2.32 13.12 -5.61
C LEU A 259 -2.28 14.14 -4.47
N ALA A 260 -1.70 13.79 -3.33
CA ALA A 260 -1.59 14.70 -2.19
C ALA A 260 -0.69 15.91 -2.49
N GLU A 261 0.35 15.76 -3.33
CA GLU A 261 1.19 16.88 -3.79
C GLU A 261 0.38 17.97 -4.50
N VAL A 262 -0.74 17.62 -5.15
CA VAL A 262 -1.58 18.55 -5.93
C VAL A 262 -2.96 18.85 -5.32
N LEU A 263 -3.51 17.93 -4.53
CA LEU A 263 -4.84 18.04 -3.94
C LEU A 263 -4.83 18.41 -2.45
N GLY A 264 -3.71 18.16 -1.77
CA GLY A 264 -3.58 18.29 -0.32
C GLY A 264 -3.93 17.00 0.41
N ASP A 265 -4.68 17.11 1.53
CA ASP A 265 -4.98 15.97 2.40
C ASP A 265 -5.91 14.95 1.73
N VAL A 266 -5.39 13.73 1.52
CA VAL A 266 -6.04 12.65 0.76
C VAL A 266 -6.14 11.38 1.58
N LEU A 267 -7.28 10.71 1.51
CA LEU A 267 -7.52 9.35 1.96
C LEU A 267 -7.87 8.48 0.75
N THR A 268 -7.10 7.42 0.50
CA THR A 268 -7.39 6.43 -0.53
C THR A 268 -7.77 5.11 0.10
N ILE A 269 -8.81 4.46 -0.41
CA ILE A 269 -9.31 3.17 0.03
C ILE A 269 -9.26 2.22 -1.17
N ASP A 270 -8.48 1.14 -1.05
CA ASP A 270 -8.34 0.08 -2.06
C ASP A 270 -9.04 -1.18 -1.57
N VAL A 271 -10.18 -1.51 -2.16
CA VAL A 271 -10.95 -2.72 -1.80
C VAL A 271 -10.66 -3.82 -2.80
N GLY A 272 -9.86 -4.78 -2.35
CA GLY A 272 -9.46 -5.96 -3.11
C GLY A 272 -10.23 -7.23 -2.73
N GLY A 273 -10.01 -8.30 -3.51
CA GLY A 273 -10.61 -9.61 -3.24
C GLY A 273 -10.05 -10.30 -1.99
N ALA A 274 -8.81 -10.03 -1.61
CA ALA A 274 -8.13 -10.65 -0.47
C ALA A 274 -8.01 -9.71 0.73
N THR A 275 -7.78 -8.41 0.52
CA THR A 275 -7.51 -7.40 1.54
C THR A 275 -8.24 -6.11 1.23
N THR A 276 -8.38 -5.26 2.23
CA THR A 276 -8.72 -3.85 2.07
C THR A 276 -7.59 -3.01 2.64
N ASP A 277 -7.08 -2.07 1.84
CA ASP A 277 -5.98 -1.19 2.20
C ASP A 277 -6.48 0.26 2.33
N VAL A 278 -6.02 0.94 3.37
CA VAL A 278 -6.31 2.37 3.58
C VAL A 278 -5.01 3.14 3.60
N HIS A 279 -4.91 4.14 2.74
CA HIS A 279 -3.76 5.01 2.59
C HIS A 279 -4.16 6.45 2.91
N SER A 280 -3.47 7.11 3.82
CA SER A 280 -3.70 8.52 4.11
C SER A 280 -2.42 9.32 3.97
N VAL A 281 -2.50 10.46 3.31
CA VAL A 281 -1.43 11.46 3.23
C VAL A 281 -2.00 12.76 3.77
N THR A 282 -1.58 13.14 4.98
CA THR A 282 -2.10 14.31 5.70
C THR A 282 -1.21 14.63 6.92
N GLU A 283 -1.14 15.87 7.32
CA GLU A 283 -0.59 16.27 8.60
C GLU A 283 -1.65 16.25 9.73
N GLY A 284 -2.92 16.01 9.38
CA GLY A 284 -4.04 16.15 10.28
C GLY A 284 -4.41 17.61 10.55
N SER A 285 -5.39 17.81 11.39
CA SER A 285 -5.91 19.15 11.75
C SER A 285 -4.96 19.88 12.69
N SER A 286 -4.79 21.19 12.51
CA SER A 286 -4.08 22.06 13.46
C SER A 286 -4.72 22.06 14.85
N VAL A 287 -6.02 21.79 14.96
CA VAL A 287 -6.76 21.67 16.21
C VAL A 287 -6.21 20.56 17.09
N TYR A 288 -5.90 19.40 16.46
CA TYR A 288 -5.45 18.20 17.16
C TYR A 288 -3.93 18.04 17.21
N ALA A 289 -3.19 18.86 16.46
CA ALA A 289 -1.73 18.70 16.35
C ALA A 289 -0.99 18.71 17.69
N ARG A 290 -1.45 19.59 18.63
CA ARG A 290 -0.85 19.73 19.98
C ARG A 290 -1.33 18.69 20.98
N LEU A 291 -2.35 17.91 20.63
CA LEU A 291 -2.93 16.87 21.48
C LEU A 291 -2.40 15.48 21.16
N ARG A 292 -1.55 15.34 20.15
CA ARG A 292 -1.02 14.05 19.70
C ARG A 292 -0.17 13.40 20.80
N LEU A 293 -0.48 12.15 21.09
CA LEU A 293 0.25 11.34 22.05
C LEU A 293 1.63 10.91 21.50
N ALA A 294 1.73 10.72 20.19
CA ALA A 294 2.95 10.33 19.52
C ALA A 294 2.93 10.80 18.05
N PRO A 295 4.11 10.93 17.38
CA PRO A 295 4.20 11.34 16.00
C PRO A 295 3.52 10.31 15.07
N GLU A 296 2.86 10.80 14.03
CA GLU A 296 2.29 10.02 12.94
C GLU A 296 3.08 10.32 11.65
N PRO A 297 3.35 9.31 10.78
CA PRO A 297 4.02 9.56 9.52
C PRO A 297 3.14 10.41 8.60
N HIS A 298 3.75 11.25 7.74
CA HIS A 298 3.01 12.02 6.74
C HIS A 298 2.16 11.11 5.84
N SER A 299 2.76 10.05 5.31
CA SER A 299 2.07 9.01 4.54
C SER A 299 1.93 7.74 5.38
N LYS A 300 0.69 7.28 5.60
CA LYS A 300 0.37 6.09 6.38
C LYS A 300 -0.47 5.11 5.57
N ARG A 301 -0.16 3.82 5.71
CA ARG A 301 -0.96 2.71 5.19
C ARG A 301 -1.34 1.77 6.32
N THR A 302 -2.59 1.30 6.32
CA THR A 302 -3.02 0.11 7.07
C THR A 302 -3.51 -0.95 6.11
N VAL A 303 -3.29 -2.20 6.48
CA VAL A 303 -3.69 -3.39 5.72
C VAL A 303 -4.65 -4.18 6.58
N GLU A 304 -5.84 -4.36 6.07
CA GLU A 304 -6.84 -5.21 6.70
C GLU A 304 -6.90 -6.54 5.94
N GLY A 305 -6.12 -7.50 6.42
CA GLY A 305 -5.96 -8.82 5.78
C GLY A 305 -7.21 -9.70 5.90
N ASP A 306 -8.12 -9.37 6.80
CA ASP A 306 -9.39 -10.05 7.05
C ASP A 306 -10.59 -9.43 6.28
N LEU A 307 -10.40 -8.29 5.60
CA LEU A 307 -11.46 -7.52 4.97
C LEU A 307 -11.48 -7.62 3.43
N GLY A 308 -11.15 -8.77 2.87
CA GLY A 308 -11.24 -9.01 1.43
C GLY A 308 -12.65 -9.45 1.01
N VAL A 309 -13.18 -8.85 -0.08
CA VAL A 309 -14.57 -9.10 -0.54
C VAL A 309 -14.77 -10.43 -1.27
N TYR A 310 -13.69 -11.19 -1.50
CA TYR A 310 -13.75 -12.51 -2.15
C TYR A 310 -13.14 -13.61 -1.27
N LEU A 311 -11.83 -13.59 -1.03
CA LEU A 311 -11.15 -14.67 -0.30
C LEU A 311 -11.50 -14.67 1.20
N ASN A 312 -11.80 -13.51 1.77
CA ASN A 312 -12.10 -13.32 3.19
C ASN A 312 -13.55 -12.86 3.46
N ALA A 313 -14.46 -13.06 2.50
CA ALA A 313 -15.84 -12.59 2.59
C ALA A 313 -16.59 -13.07 3.85
N ALA A 314 -16.34 -14.31 4.30
CA ALA A 314 -16.94 -14.84 5.54
C ALA A 314 -16.39 -14.16 6.80
N HIS A 315 -15.07 -13.88 6.85
CA HIS A 315 -14.45 -13.14 7.97
C HIS A 315 -14.93 -11.70 8.02
N LEU A 316 -15.03 -11.08 6.84
CA LEU A 316 -15.54 -9.71 6.70
C LEU A 316 -16.99 -9.59 7.19
N ALA A 317 -17.89 -10.51 6.80
CA ALA A 317 -19.27 -10.54 7.27
C ALA A 317 -19.33 -10.71 8.81
N ALA A 318 -18.54 -11.64 9.36
CA ALA A 318 -18.45 -11.82 10.81
C ALA A 318 -17.95 -10.57 11.54
N ALA A 319 -16.94 -9.87 10.98
CA ALA A 319 -16.44 -8.60 11.52
C ALA A 319 -17.49 -7.48 11.47
N ALA A 320 -18.41 -7.52 10.53
CA ALA A 320 -19.56 -6.63 10.42
C ALA A 320 -20.74 -7.01 11.34
N GLY A 321 -20.70 -8.18 11.98
CA GLY A 321 -21.79 -8.72 12.79
C GLY A 321 -22.88 -9.39 11.95
N GLU A 322 -22.57 -9.75 10.72
CA GLU A 322 -23.49 -10.31 9.74
C GLU A 322 -23.25 -11.82 9.50
N ALA A 323 -24.25 -12.49 8.96
CA ALA A 323 -24.14 -13.90 8.61
C ALA A 323 -23.17 -14.12 7.43
N ALA A 324 -22.47 -15.24 7.44
CA ALA A 324 -21.59 -15.61 6.33
C ALA A 324 -22.37 -15.67 5.01
N PRO A 325 -21.88 -15.03 3.93
CA PRO A 325 -22.56 -15.05 2.65
C PRO A 325 -22.54 -16.43 2.01
N ALA A 326 -23.59 -16.75 1.28
CA ALA A 326 -23.69 -18.03 0.58
C ALA A 326 -22.58 -18.14 -0.50
N PRO A 327 -21.83 -19.27 -0.55
CA PRO A 327 -20.65 -19.43 -1.43
C PRO A 327 -20.92 -19.10 -2.92
N GLN A 328 -22.11 -19.42 -3.42
CA GLN A 328 -22.50 -19.15 -4.81
C GLN A 328 -22.60 -17.64 -5.16
N HIS A 329 -22.65 -16.77 -4.16
CA HIS A 329 -22.68 -15.31 -4.34
C HIS A 329 -21.28 -14.68 -4.22
N ILE A 330 -20.27 -15.46 -3.85
CA ILE A 330 -18.90 -14.99 -3.70
C ILE A 330 -18.11 -15.35 -4.95
N MET A 331 -17.85 -14.35 -5.78
CA MET A 331 -17.18 -14.52 -7.08
C MET A 331 -16.07 -13.48 -7.25
N PRO A 332 -14.93 -13.85 -7.89
CA PRO A 332 -13.84 -12.91 -8.14
C PRO A 332 -14.25 -11.76 -9.08
N ILE A 333 -15.20 -12.04 -9.99
CA ILE A 333 -15.84 -11.06 -10.88
C ILE A 333 -17.36 -11.32 -10.82
N PRO A 334 -18.11 -10.51 -10.05
CA PRO A 334 -19.55 -10.75 -9.86
C PRO A 334 -20.34 -10.35 -11.10
N ALA A 335 -20.79 -11.33 -11.88
CA ALA A 335 -21.60 -11.12 -13.09
C ALA A 335 -23.11 -11.10 -12.80
N GLN A 336 -23.58 -11.93 -11.86
CA GLN A 336 -25.01 -12.07 -11.53
C GLN A 336 -25.49 -11.00 -10.54
N CYS A 337 -26.76 -10.58 -10.63
CA CYS A 337 -27.33 -9.56 -9.75
C CYS A 337 -27.17 -9.86 -8.25
N ALA A 338 -27.39 -11.12 -7.84
CA ALA A 338 -27.25 -11.52 -6.43
C ALA A 338 -25.78 -11.42 -5.95
N ALA A 339 -24.82 -11.86 -6.76
CA ALA A 339 -23.40 -11.74 -6.46
C ALA A 339 -22.97 -10.27 -6.44
N ARG A 340 -23.46 -9.42 -7.36
CA ARG A 340 -23.18 -7.98 -7.35
C ARG A 340 -23.69 -7.30 -6.08
N ARG A 341 -24.93 -7.57 -5.67
CA ARG A 341 -25.47 -7.03 -4.40
C ARG A 341 -24.65 -7.45 -3.20
N MET A 342 -24.32 -8.74 -3.09
CA MET A 342 -23.47 -9.24 -2.01
C MET A 342 -22.10 -8.56 -2.01
N THR A 343 -21.49 -8.36 -3.18
CA THR A 343 -20.20 -7.65 -3.26
C THR A 343 -20.33 -6.18 -2.84
N VAL A 344 -21.46 -5.52 -3.13
CA VAL A 344 -21.75 -4.14 -2.64
C VAL A 344 -21.82 -4.11 -1.12
N ASP A 345 -22.53 -5.04 -0.49
CA ASP A 345 -22.65 -5.10 0.98
C ASP A 345 -21.28 -5.37 1.64
N LEU A 346 -20.56 -6.35 1.12
CA LEU A 346 -19.19 -6.65 1.56
C LEU A 346 -18.26 -5.43 1.40
N THR A 347 -18.36 -4.71 0.28
CA THR A 347 -17.54 -3.52 0.04
C THR A 347 -17.85 -2.41 1.04
N ARG A 348 -19.14 -2.20 1.37
CA ARG A 348 -19.55 -1.22 2.37
C ARG A 348 -18.98 -1.58 3.75
N TRP A 349 -19.12 -2.82 4.19
CA TRP A 349 -18.57 -3.28 5.47
C TRP A 349 -17.05 -3.15 5.51
N ALA A 350 -16.37 -3.53 4.43
CA ALA A 350 -14.92 -3.41 4.33
C ALA A 350 -14.44 -1.96 4.48
N VAL A 351 -15.09 -1.02 3.77
CA VAL A 351 -14.78 0.42 3.85
C VAL A 351 -15.00 0.95 5.26
N ASP A 352 -16.18 0.67 5.86
CA ASP A 352 -16.52 1.16 7.18
C ASP A 352 -15.52 0.68 8.25
N ILE A 353 -15.24 -0.63 8.26
CA ILE A 353 -14.35 -1.24 9.25
C ILE A 353 -12.91 -0.78 9.04
N ALA A 354 -12.43 -0.76 7.79
CA ALA A 354 -11.06 -0.40 7.49
C ALA A 354 -10.77 1.08 7.83
N VAL A 355 -11.65 1.99 7.45
CA VAL A 355 -11.52 3.42 7.80
C VAL A 355 -11.60 3.63 9.30
N TRP A 356 -12.52 2.93 9.99
CA TRP A 356 -12.62 2.98 11.44
C TRP A 356 -11.35 2.53 12.15
N ARG A 357 -10.73 1.45 11.70
CA ARG A 357 -9.46 0.93 12.25
C ARG A 357 -8.28 1.86 11.93
N HIS A 358 -8.26 2.47 10.76
CA HIS A 358 -7.22 3.41 10.33
C HIS A 358 -7.26 4.74 11.11
N ALA A 359 -8.45 5.25 11.41
CA ALA A 359 -8.66 6.50 12.11
C ALA A 359 -8.23 6.42 13.58
N GLY A 360 -7.59 7.47 14.06
CA GLY A 360 -7.31 7.69 15.46
C GLY A 360 -8.56 8.06 16.28
N ALA A 361 -8.36 8.30 17.55
CA ALA A 361 -9.43 8.68 18.47
C ALA A 361 -8.95 9.64 19.56
N LEU A 362 -9.90 10.43 20.09
CA LEU A 362 -9.72 11.19 21.31
C LEU A 362 -9.77 10.24 22.51
N ARG A 363 -8.72 10.23 23.31
CA ARG A 363 -8.63 9.50 24.58
C ARG A 363 -8.63 10.47 25.76
N ALA A 364 -9.46 10.17 26.76
CA ALA A 364 -9.40 10.87 28.03
C ALA A 364 -8.24 10.31 28.86
N VAL A 365 -7.34 11.20 29.28
CA VAL A 365 -6.25 10.90 30.21
C VAL A 365 -6.46 11.71 31.47
N TYR A 366 -6.31 11.07 32.61
CA TYR A 366 -6.44 11.71 33.91
C TYR A 366 -5.06 12.02 34.48
N GLY A 367 -4.73 13.30 34.64
CA GLY A 367 -3.49 13.78 35.24
C GLY A 367 -3.71 14.51 36.56
N ALA A 368 -2.64 15.05 37.15
CA ALA A 368 -2.69 15.81 38.40
C ALA A 368 -3.59 17.05 38.31
N TYR A 369 -3.83 17.57 37.11
CA TYR A 369 -4.66 18.77 36.87
C TYR A 369 -6.06 18.45 36.31
N GLY A 370 -6.51 17.18 36.39
CA GLY A 370 -7.82 16.77 35.94
C GLY A 370 -7.82 15.96 34.67
N ARG A 371 -8.97 15.93 34.01
CA ARG A 371 -9.17 15.21 32.74
C ARG A 371 -8.66 16.03 31.55
N HIS A 372 -7.79 15.44 30.76
CA HIS A 372 -7.30 15.96 29.48
C HIS A 372 -7.70 15.03 28.34
N GLU A 373 -7.85 15.54 27.13
CA GLU A 373 -8.05 14.75 25.93
C GLU A 373 -6.76 14.75 25.11
N LEU A 374 -6.33 13.56 24.72
CA LEU A 374 -5.19 13.36 23.83
C LEU A 374 -5.63 12.60 22.58
N VAL A 375 -4.91 12.83 21.50
CA VAL A 375 -5.11 12.13 20.20
C VAL A 375 -4.20 10.92 20.13
N GLU A 376 -4.79 9.76 19.98
CA GLU A 376 -4.08 8.53 19.71
C GLU A 376 -4.40 8.03 18.29
N GLY A 377 -3.35 7.88 17.48
CA GLY A 377 -3.46 7.40 16.09
C GLY A 377 -3.73 8.52 15.08
N ARG A 378 -4.23 8.12 13.90
CA ARG A 378 -4.31 8.97 12.71
C ARG A 378 -5.47 9.96 12.76
N ASP A 379 -5.16 11.23 12.70
CA ASP A 379 -6.16 12.29 12.53
C ASP A 379 -6.54 12.44 11.05
N LEU A 380 -7.79 12.09 10.70
CA LEU A 380 -8.34 12.20 9.36
C LEU A 380 -9.27 13.42 9.19
N THR A 381 -9.41 14.26 10.22
CA THR A 381 -10.37 15.37 10.18
C THR A 381 -9.99 16.50 9.23
N ALA A 382 -8.73 16.51 8.76
CA ALA A 382 -8.25 17.43 7.73
C ALA A 382 -8.40 16.89 6.30
N ILE A 383 -8.85 15.65 6.12
CA ILE A 383 -9.00 15.03 4.80
C ILE A 383 -9.98 15.83 3.94
N ARG A 384 -9.52 16.18 2.74
CA ARG A 384 -10.30 16.95 1.75
C ARG A 384 -10.86 16.06 0.64
N TYR A 385 -10.16 14.99 0.32
CA TYR A 385 -10.53 14.05 -0.74
C TYR A 385 -10.51 12.61 -0.22
N VAL A 386 -11.61 11.91 -0.42
CA VAL A 386 -11.72 10.47 -0.19
C VAL A 386 -11.79 9.79 -1.57
N ILE A 387 -10.80 8.95 -1.86
CA ILE A 387 -10.63 8.30 -3.16
C ILE A 387 -10.82 6.81 -3.03
N GLY A 388 -11.69 6.24 -3.85
CA GLY A 388 -11.88 4.80 -3.96
C GLY A 388 -11.13 4.21 -5.13
N THR A 389 -10.44 3.11 -4.91
CA THR A 389 -9.86 2.24 -5.94
C THR A 389 -10.09 0.77 -5.58
N GLY A 390 -9.56 -0.15 -6.36
CA GLY A 390 -9.90 -1.56 -6.22
C GLY A 390 -11.11 -1.96 -7.04
N GLY A 391 -11.16 -3.24 -7.45
CA GLY A 391 -12.21 -3.73 -8.35
C GLY A 391 -13.63 -3.54 -7.82
N ALA A 392 -13.82 -3.66 -6.51
CA ALA A 392 -15.12 -3.53 -5.86
C ALA A 392 -15.64 -2.08 -5.86
N LEU A 393 -14.77 -1.08 -5.74
CA LEU A 393 -15.19 0.33 -5.76
C LEU A 393 -15.24 0.92 -7.17
N THR A 394 -14.47 0.37 -8.13
CA THR A 394 -14.34 0.95 -9.48
C THR A 394 -15.22 0.28 -10.52
N ARG A 395 -15.63 -0.98 -10.31
CA ARG A 395 -16.40 -1.77 -11.29
C ARG A 395 -17.85 -2.02 -10.87
N LEU A 396 -18.24 -1.59 -9.67
CA LEU A 396 -19.63 -1.55 -9.20
C LEU A 396 -20.15 -0.11 -9.26
N ASP A 397 -21.40 0.06 -9.66
CA ASP A 397 -22.01 1.38 -9.83
C ASP A 397 -22.18 2.16 -8.51
N MET A 398 -22.05 1.48 -7.36
CA MET A 398 -22.26 2.01 -6.02
C MET A 398 -20.99 2.53 -5.32
N GLY A 399 -19.81 2.46 -5.94
CA GLY A 399 -18.53 2.76 -5.27
C GLY A 399 -18.50 4.17 -4.67
N GLN A 400 -18.96 5.18 -5.42
CA GLN A 400 -19.00 6.56 -4.92
C GLN A 400 -20.02 6.73 -3.77
N GLU A 401 -21.16 6.05 -3.83
CA GLU A 401 -22.19 6.10 -2.78
C GLU A 401 -21.67 5.44 -1.50
N ILE A 402 -21.03 4.29 -1.60
CA ILE A 402 -20.41 3.61 -0.44
C ILE A 402 -19.45 4.56 0.27
N LEU A 403 -18.59 5.24 -0.45
CA LEU A 403 -17.62 6.16 0.13
C LEU A 403 -18.24 7.41 0.76
N ARG A 404 -19.37 7.90 0.24
CA ARG A 404 -20.12 9.02 0.85
C ARG A 404 -20.77 8.66 2.17
N HIS A 405 -21.05 7.38 2.39
CA HIS A 405 -21.73 6.87 3.58
C HIS A 405 -20.77 6.16 4.55
N ILE A 406 -19.50 6.58 4.59
CA ILE A 406 -18.57 6.11 5.62
C ILE A 406 -19.20 6.37 6.98
N LYS A 407 -19.28 5.31 7.79
CA LYS A 407 -19.97 5.31 9.09
C LYS A 407 -19.46 6.43 9.99
N ALA A 408 -20.35 7.34 10.38
CA ALA A 408 -20.04 8.38 11.34
C ALA A 408 -19.89 7.81 12.75
N ASP A 409 -19.11 8.48 13.60
CA ASP A 409 -19.03 8.18 15.03
C ASP A 409 -19.99 9.08 15.81
N PRO A 410 -21.11 8.54 16.35
CA PRO A 410 -22.05 9.34 17.15
C PRO A 410 -21.42 9.96 18.40
N SER A 411 -20.35 9.36 18.93
CA SER A 411 -19.62 9.88 20.10
C SER A 411 -18.66 11.02 19.74
N GLN A 412 -18.42 11.26 18.45
CA GLN A 412 -17.45 12.23 17.93
C GLN A 412 -16.02 12.06 18.48
N ARG A 413 -15.68 10.86 18.91
CA ARG A 413 -14.35 10.56 19.46
C ARG A 413 -13.40 10.01 18.42
N LYS A 414 -13.91 9.38 17.35
CA LYS A 414 -13.11 8.95 16.21
C LYS A 414 -12.80 10.13 15.29
N LEU A 415 -11.55 10.23 14.88
CA LEU A 415 -11.04 11.30 14.02
C LEU A 415 -11.22 10.91 12.55
N LEU A 416 -12.46 10.75 12.13
CA LEU A 416 -12.88 10.33 10.78
C LEU A 416 -12.80 11.49 9.77
N PRO A 417 -12.78 11.19 8.44
CA PRO A 417 -12.90 12.22 7.42
C PRO A 417 -14.18 13.05 7.60
N PRO A 418 -14.13 14.38 7.36
CA PRO A 418 -15.31 15.23 7.49
C PRO A 418 -16.33 14.91 6.39
N ALA A 419 -17.61 15.06 6.67
CA ALA A 419 -18.69 14.86 5.70
C ALA A 419 -18.57 15.77 4.44
N ALA A 420 -17.86 16.89 4.56
CA ALA A 420 -17.57 17.82 3.46
C ALA A 420 -16.44 17.33 2.53
N ALA A 421 -15.73 16.25 2.87
CA ALA A 421 -14.69 15.71 2.01
C ALA A 421 -15.26 15.31 0.63
N ARG A 422 -14.57 15.72 -0.44
CA ARG A 422 -14.98 15.38 -1.81
C ARG A 422 -14.67 13.90 -2.10
N VAL A 423 -15.69 13.14 -2.47
CA VAL A 423 -15.56 11.72 -2.79
C VAL A 423 -15.32 11.53 -4.29
N LEU A 424 -14.28 10.78 -4.63
CA LEU A 424 -13.85 10.46 -5.98
C LEU A 424 -13.62 8.96 -6.14
N VAL A 425 -13.74 8.45 -7.37
CA VAL A 425 -13.45 7.05 -7.69
C VAL A 425 -12.47 7.01 -8.86
N ASP A 426 -11.49 6.13 -8.78
CA ASP A 426 -10.53 5.84 -9.84
C ASP A 426 -11.23 5.12 -11.01
N GLN A 427 -11.86 5.89 -11.91
CA GLN A 427 -12.75 5.39 -12.97
C GLN A 427 -12.05 4.42 -13.92
N HIS A 428 -10.76 4.62 -14.15
CA HIS A 428 -9.94 3.76 -15.01
C HIS A 428 -9.29 2.61 -14.26
N TYR A 429 -9.38 2.59 -12.94
CA TYR A 429 -8.75 1.58 -12.08
C TYR A 429 -7.23 1.49 -12.31
N ILE A 430 -6.56 2.62 -12.31
CA ILE A 430 -5.15 2.76 -12.66
C ILE A 430 -4.25 3.23 -11.51
N MET A 431 -4.74 3.36 -10.28
CA MET A 431 -3.90 3.90 -9.19
C MET A 431 -2.61 3.11 -9.01
N ALA A 432 -2.66 1.78 -8.94
CA ALA A 432 -1.46 0.95 -8.86
C ALA A 432 -0.55 1.15 -10.09
N ALA A 433 -1.14 1.15 -11.31
CA ALA A 433 -0.39 1.34 -12.53
C ALA A 433 0.27 2.72 -12.62
N ALA A 434 -0.42 3.78 -12.21
CA ALA A 434 0.13 5.12 -12.16
C ALA A 434 1.24 5.26 -11.10
N GLY A 435 1.10 4.61 -9.95
CA GLY A 435 2.16 4.54 -8.94
C GLY A 435 3.44 3.88 -9.49
N VAL A 436 3.31 2.79 -10.25
CA VAL A 436 4.43 2.15 -10.96
C VAL A 436 5.00 3.09 -12.03
N LEU A 437 4.12 3.69 -12.85
CA LEU A 437 4.51 4.61 -13.93
C LEU A 437 5.29 5.82 -13.40
N SER A 438 5.03 6.24 -12.15
CA SER A 438 5.75 7.37 -11.52
C SER A 438 7.26 7.16 -11.39
N GLN A 439 7.74 5.92 -11.40
CA GLN A 439 9.18 5.63 -11.46
C GLN A 439 9.81 6.11 -12.78
N TYR A 440 9.01 6.18 -13.83
CA TYR A 440 9.44 6.62 -15.15
C TYR A 440 9.12 8.09 -15.42
N ASN A 441 7.89 8.50 -15.17
CA ASN A 441 7.42 9.88 -15.39
C ASN A 441 6.37 10.28 -14.33
N PRO A 442 6.78 10.89 -13.19
CA PRO A 442 5.85 11.29 -12.13
C PRO A 442 4.78 12.28 -12.60
N LYS A 443 5.16 13.24 -13.48
CA LYS A 443 4.23 14.26 -14.00
C LYS A 443 3.12 13.65 -14.87
N ALA A 444 3.49 12.67 -15.71
CA ALA A 444 2.52 11.95 -16.54
C ALA A 444 1.62 11.07 -15.64
N ALA A 445 2.17 10.39 -14.65
CA ALA A 445 1.39 9.60 -13.68
C ALA A 445 0.35 10.47 -12.96
N THR A 446 0.74 11.64 -12.44
CA THR A 446 -0.18 12.58 -11.79
C THR A 446 -1.29 13.05 -12.76
N ALA A 447 -0.95 13.38 -14.01
CA ALA A 447 -1.94 13.79 -14.99
C ALA A 447 -2.97 12.69 -15.30
N LEU A 448 -2.51 11.44 -15.44
CA LEU A 448 -3.37 10.28 -15.65
C LEU A 448 -4.27 9.99 -14.44
N LEU A 449 -3.74 10.14 -13.22
CA LEU A 449 -4.51 10.02 -11.98
C LEU A 449 -5.62 11.05 -11.90
N LEU A 450 -5.32 12.33 -12.15
CA LEU A 450 -6.32 13.40 -12.17
C LEU A 450 -7.41 13.12 -13.22
N ALA A 451 -7.02 12.71 -14.42
CA ALA A 451 -7.97 12.34 -15.47
C ALA A 451 -8.86 11.16 -15.06
N SER A 452 -8.29 10.13 -14.40
CA SER A 452 -9.05 8.98 -13.88
C SER A 452 -10.04 9.36 -12.78
N LEU A 453 -9.73 10.41 -12.02
CA LEU A 453 -10.61 10.97 -10.99
C LEU A 453 -11.63 11.97 -11.55
N GLY A 454 -11.60 12.27 -12.85
CA GLY A 454 -12.47 13.28 -13.48
C GLY A 454 -12.13 14.71 -13.06
N LEU A 455 -10.85 14.98 -12.73
CA LEU A 455 -10.38 16.30 -12.32
C LEU A 455 -9.54 16.95 -13.44
N SER A 456 -9.77 18.24 -13.67
CA SER A 456 -8.87 19.05 -14.48
C SER A 456 -7.64 19.51 -13.67
N ARG A 457 -6.56 19.90 -14.37
CA ARG A 457 -5.38 20.49 -13.72
C ARG A 457 -5.71 21.81 -13.00
N GLU A 458 -6.64 22.60 -13.51
CA GLU A 458 -7.07 23.87 -12.93
C GLU A 458 -7.84 23.65 -11.62
N GLU A 459 -8.73 22.66 -11.57
CA GLU A 459 -9.44 22.28 -10.33
C GLU A 459 -8.49 21.77 -9.25
N ALA A 460 -7.43 21.07 -9.62
CA ALA A 460 -6.38 20.63 -8.70
C ALA A 460 -5.59 21.83 -8.14
N HIS A 461 -5.25 22.85 -8.95
CA HIS A 461 -4.54 24.05 -8.51
C HIS A 461 -5.38 24.95 -7.59
N HIS A 462 -6.68 25.10 -7.83
CA HIS A 462 -7.56 25.87 -6.92
C HIS A 462 -7.67 25.23 -5.54
N GLY A 463 -7.54 23.93 -5.44
CA GLY A 463 -7.45 23.22 -4.17
C GLY A 463 -6.19 23.55 -3.35
N TRP A 464 -5.12 23.98 -4.02
CA TRP A 464 -3.81 24.27 -3.40
C TRP A 464 -3.66 25.70 -2.91
N THR A 465 -4.22 26.68 -3.63
CA THR A 465 -4.15 28.12 -3.27
C THR A 465 -4.90 28.48 -1.98
N LEU A 466 -5.92 27.71 -1.59
CA LEU A 466 -6.62 27.91 -0.31
C LEU A 466 -5.82 27.48 0.94
N ARG A 467 -4.56 27.09 0.82
CA ARG A 467 -3.67 26.76 1.95
C ARG A 467 -2.73 27.89 2.38
N HIS A 468 -2.60 28.93 1.58
CA HIS A 468 -1.59 29.96 1.77
C HIS A 468 -2.17 31.37 1.99
N ASP A 469 -3.51 31.49 2.05
CA ASP A 469 -4.25 32.64 2.58
C ASP A 469 -4.87 32.27 3.94
#